data_96b546aef374a8fc2d3a2cf3983959a6
#
_entry.id   96b546aef374a8fc2d3a2cf3983959a6
#
_cell.length_a   1.000
_cell.length_b   1.000
_cell.length_c   1.000
_cell.angle_alpha   90.00
_cell.angle_beta   90.00
_cell.angle_gamma   90.00
#
_symmetry.space_group_name_H-M   'P 1'
#
loop_
_entity.id
_entity.type
_entity.pdbx_description
1 polymer ?
#
loop_
_entity_poly.entity_id
_entity_poly.type
_entity_poly.pdbx_seq_one_letter_code
_entity_poly.pdbx_strand_id
1 'polypeptide(L)'
;MPRLLSLLFIALVACHPGKSPELRVIGVHEAARQEVVFVQVTNPASRPMRLTKLEYTFAAGREKLSEGEVALSRDVPAGAAVVVEVPLDNIPDETPVTLSGKLTAELDQIVRIFRVKTEINPQDAAN
;
A
#
# COMPACT_ATOMS: atom_id res chain seq x y z
N MET A 1 12.45 -3.90 50.15
CA MET A 1 12.11 -3.93 49.44
C MET A 1 12.10 -3.65 48.04
N PRO A 2 12.20 -4.36 47.32
CA PRO A 2 12.37 -4.27 45.94
C PRO A 2 11.23 -4.03 45.10
N ARG A 3 10.46 -3.50 45.14
CA ARG A 3 9.38 -3.36 44.41
C ARG A 3 9.46 -2.46 43.35
N LEU A 4 10.37 -1.91 43.03
CA LEU A 4 10.34 -0.92 42.09
C LEU A 4 10.48 -1.34 40.74
N LEU A 5 10.73 -2.48 40.42
CA LEU A 5 10.93 -2.81 39.07
C LEU A 5 9.80 -2.61 38.20
N SER A 6 8.69 -2.48 38.63
CA SER A 6 7.58 -2.43 37.73
C SER A 6 7.55 -1.25 36.85
N LEU A 7 8.38 -0.34 36.99
CA LEU A 7 8.25 0.80 36.18
C LEU A 7 8.77 0.68 34.83
N LEU A 8 9.46 -0.30 34.52
CA LEU A 8 10.03 -0.37 33.25
C LEU A 8 9.19 -0.55 32.07
N PHE A 9 8.12 -1.16 32.19
CA PHE A 9 7.42 -1.44 30.99
C PHE A 9 6.89 -0.30 30.29
N ILE A 10 6.61 0.71 30.90
CA ILE A 10 5.98 1.78 30.26
C ILE A 10 6.72 2.30 29.09
N ALA A 11 7.97 2.29 29.14
CA ALA A 11 8.73 2.86 28.07
C ALA A 11 8.54 2.22 26.75
N LEU A 12 8.11 1.00 26.72
CA LEU A 12 8.00 0.35 25.47
C LEU A 12 6.92 0.88 24.59
N VAL A 13 5.94 1.41 25.18
CA VAL A 13 4.84 1.86 24.38
C VAL A 13 5.19 3.06 23.57
N ALA A 14 6.15 3.79 23.98
CA ALA A 14 6.48 5.01 23.28
C ALA A 14 7.14 4.78 21.94
N CYS A 15 7.60 3.61 21.69
CA CYS A 15 8.28 3.35 20.45
C CYS A 15 7.37 2.94 19.33
N HIS A 16 6.16 3.30 19.39
CA HIS A 16 5.23 2.91 18.34
C HIS A 16 5.54 3.68 17.08
N PRO A 17 5.82 3.03 15.98
CA PRO A 17 6.10 3.74 14.75
C PRO A 17 4.84 4.41 14.23
N GLY A 18 4.99 5.39 13.42
CA GLY A 18 3.87 6.04 12.79
C GLY A 18 3.11 5.04 11.92
N LYS A 19 1.86 5.36 11.67
CA LYS A 19 1.03 4.47 10.89
C LYS A 19 1.35 4.60 9.42
N SER A 20 1.52 3.47 8.77
CA SER A 20 1.81 3.41 7.34
C SER A 20 0.55 3.32 6.52
N PRO A 21 0.58 3.85 5.31
CA PRO A 21 -0.56 3.70 4.40
C PRO A 21 -0.86 2.23 4.16
N GLU A 22 -2.14 1.92 4.02
CA GLU A 22 -2.58 0.56 3.77
C GLU A 22 -3.15 0.45 2.37
N LEU A 23 -2.77 -0.59 1.65
CA LEU A 23 -3.25 -0.84 0.32
C LEU A 23 -4.21 -2.00 0.29
N ARG A 24 -5.24 -1.88 -0.54
CA ARG A 24 -6.20 -2.96 -0.72
C ARG A 24 -6.67 -2.94 -2.17
N VAL A 25 -6.63 -4.08 -2.83
CA VAL A 25 -7.15 -4.18 -4.18
C VAL A 25 -8.67 -4.25 -4.09
N ILE A 26 -9.35 -3.35 -4.77
CA ILE A 26 -10.80 -3.34 -4.76
C ILE A 26 -11.40 -3.76 -6.09
N GLY A 27 -10.59 -3.97 -7.10
CA GLY A 27 -11.10 -4.47 -8.37
C GLY A 27 -10.02 -4.51 -9.43
N VAL A 28 -10.32 -5.21 -10.51
CA VAL A 28 -9.44 -5.30 -11.66
C VAL A 28 -10.30 -5.11 -12.89
N HIS A 29 -9.87 -4.23 -13.78
CA HIS A 29 -10.61 -3.96 -14.99
C HIS A 29 -9.78 -4.33 -16.21
N GLU A 30 -10.36 -5.10 -17.12
CA GLU A 30 -9.67 -5.45 -18.34
C GLU A 30 -9.78 -4.31 -19.34
N ALA A 31 -8.65 -3.86 -19.81
CA ALA A 31 -8.59 -2.88 -20.87
C ALA A 31 -8.02 -3.55 -22.12
N ALA A 32 -8.00 -2.83 -23.22
CA ALA A 32 -7.67 -3.42 -24.52
C ALA A 32 -6.35 -4.19 -24.59
N ARG A 33 -5.33 -3.75 -23.90
CA ARG A 33 -4.01 -4.38 -23.99
C ARG A 33 -3.37 -4.68 -22.65
N GLN A 34 -4.00 -4.27 -21.59
CA GLN A 34 -3.48 -4.52 -20.26
C GLN A 34 -4.62 -4.43 -19.28
N GLU A 35 -4.39 -4.90 -18.10
CA GLU A 35 -5.40 -4.81 -17.07
C GLU A 35 -5.06 -3.65 -16.15
N VAL A 36 -6.07 -3.11 -15.51
CA VAL A 36 -5.91 -2.00 -14.59
C VAL A 36 -6.38 -2.47 -13.22
N VAL A 37 -5.51 -2.37 -12.26
CA VAL A 37 -5.83 -2.79 -10.90
C VAL A 37 -6.19 -1.54 -10.11
N PHE A 38 -7.37 -1.56 -9.49
CA PHE A 38 -7.81 -0.45 -8.68
C PHE A 38 -7.40 -0.74 -7.24
N VAL A 39 -6.54 0.13 -6.71
CA VAL A 39 -6.00 -0.07 -5.38
C VAL A 39 -6.47 1.06 -4.47
N GLN A 40 -7.08 0.68 -3.39
CA GLN A 40 -7.49 1.66 -2.39
C GLN A 40 -6.33 1.91 -1.45
N VAL A 41 -5.94 3.16 -1.31
CA VAL A 41 -4.86 3.54 -0.41
C VAL A 41 -5.49 4.30 0.75
N THR A 42 -5.34 3.76 1.94
CA THR A 42 -5.92 4.35 3.14
C THR A 42 -4.83 5.03 3.95
N ASN A 43 -5.13 6.24 4.41
CA ASN A 43 -4.24 6.98 5.30
C ASN A 43 -4.73 6.81 6.73
N PRO A 44 -4.13 5.91 7.52
CA PRO A 44 -4.57 5.69 8.89
C PRO A 44 -4.05 6.73 9.88
N ALA A 45 -3.22 7.63 9.42
CA ALA A 45 -2.65 8.64 10.29
C ALA A 45 -3.64 9.75 10.61
N SER A 46 -3.34 10.51 11.62
CA SER A 46 -4.21 11.61 12.03
C SER A 46 -3.91 12.91 11.28
N ARG A 47 -3.06 12.86 10.28
CA ARG A 47 -2.72 14.02 9.47
C ARG A 47 -2.88 13.72 8.00
N PRO A 48 -3.15 14.72 7.18
CA PRO A 48 -3.29 14.47 5.75
C PRO A 48 -1.97 14.05 5.11
N MET A 49 -2.07 13.32 4.04
CA MET A 49 -0.93 12.77 3.34
C MET A 49 -1.11 13.04 1.85
N ARG A 50 -0.04 13.46 1.18
CA ARG A 50 -0.09 13.66 -0.26
C ARG A 50 0.71 12.56 -0.93
N LEU A 51 0.04 11.74 -1.73
CA LEU A 51 0.71 10.67 -2.45
C LEU A 51 1.34 11.24 -3.71
N THR A 52 2.60 10.94 -3.94
CA THR A 52 3.29 11.48 -5.10
C THR A 52 3.69 10.41 -6.10
N LYS A 53 4.04 9.22 -5.66
CA LYS A 53 4.54 8.20 -6.57
C LYS A 53 4.41 6.82 -5.97
N LEU A 54 4.13 5.84 -6.82
CA LEU A 54 4.17 4.43 -6.41
C LEU A 54 5.08 3.68 -7.37
N GLU A 55 6.15 3.10 -6.84
CA GLU A 55 6.98 2.18 -7.60
C GLU A 55 6.48 0.80 -7.24
N TYR A 56 6.10 0.01 -8.23
CA TYR A 56 5.40 -1.24 -7.96
C TYR A 56 5.99 -2.43 -8.70
N THR A 57 5.75 -3.61 -8.14
CA THR A 57 6.07 -4.88 -8.77
C THR A 57 4.90 -5.83 -8.52
N PHE A 58 4.44 -6.48 -9.58
CA PHE A 58 3.47 -7.54 -9.46
C PHE A 58 4.19 -8.86 -9.65
N ALA A 59 3.91 -9.82 -8.79
CA ALA A 59 4.55 -11.14 -8.87
C ALA A 59 3.57 -12.24 -8.51
N ALA A 60 3.70 -13.37 -9.16
CA ALA A 60 2.95 -14.59 -8.85
C ALA A 60 3.97 -15.58 -8.31
N GLY A 61 3.95 -15.79 -6.99
CA GLY A 61 4.98 -16.60 -6.37
C GLY A 61 6.34 -15.95 -6.53
N ARG A 62 7.24 -16.63 -7.20
CA ARG A 62 8.58 -16.10 -7.44
C ARG A 62 8.72 -15.45 -8.80
N GLU A 63 7.70 -15.51 -9.59
CA GLU A 63 7.77 -14.97 -10.93
C GLU A 63 7.28 -13.54 -10.97
N LYS A 64 8.14 -12.63 -11.43
CA LYS A 64 7.78 -11.24 -11.60
C LYS A 64 6.97 -11.11 -12.88
N LEU A 65 5.79 -10.53 -12.77
CA LEU A 65 4.92 -10.35 -13.91
C LEU A 65 5.08 -8.99 -14.54
N SER A 66 5.25 -7.96 -13.76
CA SER A 66 5.25 -6.60 -14.26
C SER A 66 5.84 -5.68 -13.20
N GLU A 67 6.45 -4.59 -13.62
CA GLU A 67 6.92 -3.58 -12.67
C GLU A 67 6.90 -2.23 -13.34
N GLY A 68 6.84 -1.18 -12.56
CA GLY A 68 6.81 0.16 -13.10
C GLY A 68 6.65 1.20 -12.02
N GLU A 69 6.28 2.39 -12.47
CA GLU A 69 6.12 3.52 -11.59
C GLU A 69 4.91 4.32 -12.04
N VAL A 70 4.10 4.72 -11.09
CA VAL A 70 2.91 5.53 -11.38
C VAL A 70 3.05 6.84 -10.61
N ALA A 71 2.91 7.96 -11.33
CA ALA A 71 2.87 9.26 -10.68
C ALA A 71 1.46 9.45 -10.11
N LEU A 72 1.37 9.88 -8.86
CA LEU A 72 0.07 10.01 -8.24
C LEU A 72 -0.28 11.49 -8.04
N SER A 73 -0.38 12.19 -7.33
CA SER A 73 -0.80 13.56 -7.08
C SER A 73 -2.17 13.55 -6.43
N ARG A 74 -2.26 12.77 -5.36
CA ARG A 74 -3.51 12.62 -4.66
C ARG A 74 -3.35 12.99 -3.20
N ASP A 75 -4.26 13.82 -2.72
CA ASP A 75 -4.29 14.17 -1.31
C ASP A 75 -5.23 13.20 -0.60
N VAL A 76 -4.79 12.63 0.50
CA VAL A 76 -5.59 11.71 1.28
C VAL A 76 -5.76 12.30 2.67
N PRO A 77 -6.95 12.79 3.00
CA PRO A 77 -7.17 13.34 4.33
C PRO A 77 -6.94 12.30 5.43
N ALA A 78 -6.76 12.76 6.63
CA ALA A 78 -6.57 11.86 7.78
C ALA A 78 -7.71 10.87 7.88
N GLY A 79 -7.40 9.60 8.00
CA GLY A 79 -8.40 8.55 8.13
C GLY A 79 -9.17 8.23 6.86
N ALA A 80 -8.86 8.87 5.76
CA ALA A 80 -9.59 8.67 4.50
C ALA A 80 -8.84 7.75 3.56
N ALA A 81 -9.45 7.46 2.42
CA ALA A 81 -8.85 6.61 1.41
C ALA A 81 -9.12 7.18 0.02
N VAL A 82 -8.23 6.87 -0.92
CA VAL A 82 -8.41 7.21 -2.33
C VAL A 82 -8.14 5.96 -3.14
N VAL A 83 -8.64 5.93 -4.36
CA VAL A 83 -8.40 4.81 -5.27
C VAL A 83 -7.43 5.25 -6.34
N VAL A 84 -6.39 4.46 -6.56
CA VAL A 84 -5.40 4.73 -7.60
C VAL A 84 -5.41 3.56 -8.58
N GLU A 85 -5.03 3.83 -9.82
CA GLU A 85 -5.01 2.81 -10.86
C GLU A 85 -3.59 2.40 -11.14
N VAL A 86 -3.33 1.11 -11.15
CA VAL A 86 -2.00 0.57 -11.40
C VAL A 86 -2.09 -0.42 -12.56
N PRO A 87 -1.34 -0.21 -13.63
CA PRO A 87 -1.42 -1.12 -14.78
C PRO A 87 -0.72 -2.45 -14.51
N LEU A 88 -1.28 -3.51 -15.03
CA LEU A 88 -0.72 -4.84 -14.93
C LEU A 88 -0.88 -5.52 -16.28
N ASP A 89 0.22 -6.00 -16.84
CA ASP A 89 0.20 -6.55 -18.18
C ASP A 89 -0.61 -7.83 -18.32
N ASN A 90 -0.49 -8.73 -17.40
CA ASN A 90 -1.21 -9.99 -17.45
C ASN A 90 -1.49 -10.51 -16.07
N ILE A 91 -2.70 -10.98 -15.84
CA ILE A 91 -3.03 -11.65 -14.58
C ILE A 91 -3.16 -13.14 -14.88
N PRO A 92 -2.32 -13.99 -14.27
CA PRO A 92 -2.47 -15.42 -14.48
C PRO A 92 -3.76 -15.93 -13.86
N ASP A 93 -4.35 -16.92 -14.50
CA ASP A 93 -5.56 -17.51 -13.99
C ASP A 93 -5.30 -18.30 -12.72
N GLU A 94 -6.22 -18.17 -11.78
CA GLU A 94 -6.18 -18.98 -10.57
C GLU A 94 -4.95 -18.87 -9.67
N THR A 95 -4.06 -17.95 -9.92
CA THR A 95 -2.88 -17.77 -9.09
C THR A 95 -2.94 -16.42 -8.40
N PRO A 96 -2.77 -16.36 -7.09
CA PRO A 96 -2.73 -15.07 -6.42
C PRO A 96 -1.54 -14.25 -6.88
N VAL A 97 -1.75 -12.97 -7.05
CA VAL A 97 -0.69 -12.05 -7.46
C VAL A 97 -0.44 -11.08 -6.31
N THR A 98 0.82 -10.87 -6.00
CA THR A 98 1.21 -9.94 -4.96
C THR A 98 1.64 -8.64 -5.60
N LEU A 99 1.09 -7.55 -5.11
CA LEU A 99 1.54 -6.21 -5.46
C LEU A 99 2.40 -5.71 -4.31
N SER A 100 3.64 -5.38 -4.59
CA SER A 100 4.52 -4.81 -3.59
C SER A 100 5.20 -3.59 -4.17
N GLY A 101 5.70 -2.72 -3.31
CA GLY A 101 6.38 -1.55 -3.84
C GLY A 101 6.74 -0.54 -2.79
N LYS A 102 7.08 0.64 -3.28
CA LYS A 102 7.42 1.77 -2.44
C LYS A 102 6.49 2.92 -2.78
N LEU A 103 5.78 3.37 -1.80
CA LEU A 103 4.85 4.49 -1.94
C LEU A 103 5.52 5.73 -1.36
N THR A 104 5.70 6.74 -2.18
CA THR A 104 6.30 7.99 -1.74
C THR A 104 5.17 8.97 -1.43
N ALA A 105 5.23 9.57 -0.27
CA ALA A 105 4.20 10.49 0.18
C ALA A 105 4.82 11.63 0.97
N GLU A 106 4.09 12.72 1.08
CA GLU A 106 4.51 13.85 1.88
C GLU A 106 3.55 14.01 3.05
N LEU A 107 4.12 14.10 4.24
CA LEU A 107 3.37 14.39 5.45
C LEU A 107 4.05 15.58 6.12
N ASP A 108 3.32 16.65 6.37
CA ASP A 108 3.89 17.85 6.99
C ASP A 108 5.12 18.34 6.23
N GLN A 109 5.05 18.29 4.91
CA GLN A 109 6.13 18.74 4.03
C GLN A 109 7.39 17.89 4.12
N ILE A 110 7.31 16.73 4.75
CA ILE A 110 8.41 15.80 4.82
C ILE A 110 8.12 14.63 3.91
N VAL A 111 9.05 14.31 3.02
CA VAL A 111 8.89 13.19 2.11
C VAL A 111 9.21 11.89 2.84
N ARG A 112 8.32 10.93 2.73
CA ARG A 112 8.50 9.61 3.34
C ARG A 112 8.25 8.54 2.30
N ILE A 113 8.97 7.44 2.42
CA ILE A 113 8.80 6.30 1.54
C ILE A 113 8.35 5.13 2.39
N PHE A 114 7.21 4.54 2.01
CA PHE A 114 6.64 3.42 2.75
C PHE A 114 6.70 2.18 1.89
N ARG A 115 7.09 1.06 2.48
CA ARG A 115 6.99 -0.21 1.79
C ARG A 115 5.57 -0.69 1.94
N VAL A 116 4.96 -1.06 0.83
CA VAL A 116 3.57 -1.45 0.81
C VAL A 116 3.40 -2.79 0.12
N LYS A 117 2.34 -3.51 0.45
CA LYS A 117 2.09 -4.82 -0.11
C LYS A 117 0.63 -5.18 0.01
N THR A 118 0.10 -5.80 -1.03
CA THR A 118 -1.26 -6.31 -1.00
C THR A 118 -1.37 -7.45 -1.99
N GLU A 119 -2.45 -8.20 -1.97
CA GLU A 119 -2.66 -9.32 -2.87
C GLU A 119 -3.90 -9.14 -3.72
N ILE A 120 -3.81 -9.63 -4.95
CA ILE A 120 -4.96 -9.74 -5.83
C ILE A 120 -5.34 -11.21 -5.80
N ASN A 121 -6.51 -11.50 -5.30
CA ASN A 121 -7.01 -12.87 -5.30
C ASN A 121 -7.73 -13.14 -6.61
N PRO A 122 -7.75 -14.38 -7.10
CA PRO A 122 -8.45 -14.69 -8.34
C PRO A 122 -9.91 -14.25 -8.33
N GLN A 123 -10.53 -14.22 -7.17
CA GLN A 123 -11.90 -13.76 -7.07
C GLN A 123 -12.06 -12.29 -7.36
N ASP A 124 -11.07 -11.48 -7.03
CA ASP A 124 -11.15 -10.05 -7.31
C ASP A 124 -11.05 -9.81 -8.81
N ALA A 125 -10.29 -10.61 -9.51
CA ALA A 125 -10.13 -10.47 -10.93
C ALA A 125 -11.35 -10.95 -11.73
N ALA A 126 -12.18 -11.75 -11.14
CA ALA A 126 -13.34 -12.29 -11.84
C ALA A 126 -14.47 -11.29 -11.97
N ASN A 127 -14.41 -10.19 -11.28
CA ASN A 127 -15.44 -9.16 -11.38
C ASN A 127 -14.98 -8.01 -12.26
#